data_9f78e03bf72d2ae4484bd11f9df31f52
#
_entry.id   9f78e03bf72d2ae4484bd11f9df31f52
#
_cell.length_a   1.000
_cell.length_b   1.000
_cell.length_c   1.000
_cell.angle_alpha   90.00
_cell.angle_beta   90.00
_cell.angle_gamma   90.00
#
_symmetry.space_group_name_H-M   'P 1'
#
loop_
_entity.id
_entity.type
_entity.pdbx_description
1 polymer ?
#
loop_
_entity_poly.entity_id
_entity_poly.type
_entity_poly.pdbx_seq_one_letter_code
_entity_poly.pdbx_strand_id
1 'polypeptide(L)'
;IDETSRKGHNYITVVADLVEHDVINVTAGKDSSTVKRFVDDFTAHNGVPGYVRLVTCDMSLGFRKGIREYLPNAERIVDKFHVVKHANEAVDKVRKAEGRSNGLLKRTKYLWLRNESGLSELQLETKHALMKQRLKTGRACQMRETLQDIYETSRTPAEAWSRLHRLCSWMMHSRLEPMKDLARMIRRHWNEILAYFTHPYTNAVLEGVNSVIQNVKRRARGFRNMDYFATMIYLTCGKLDLKAVTA
;
A
#
# COMPACT_ATOMS: atom_id res chain seq x y z
N ILE A 1 -10.03 -2.20 -2.49
CA ILE A 1 -9.87 -3.51 -3.17
C ILE A 1 -10.36 -3.37 -4.59
N ASP A 2 -9.57 -3.82 -5.56
CA ASP A 2 -9.99 -3.89 -6.96
C ASP A 2 -10.74 -5.21 -7.18
N GLU A 3 -12.06 -5.10 -7.29
CA GLU A 3 -12.93 -6.21 -7.61
C GLU A 3 -13.36 -6.10 -9.06
N THR A 4 -12.55 -6.65 -9.96
CA THR A 4 -12.96 -6.81 -11.35
C THR A 4 -14.04 -7.88 -11.44
N SER A 5 -15.27 -7.49 -11.79
CA SER A 5 -16.21 -8.42 -12.40
C SER A 5 -15.69 -8.79 -13.80
N ARG A 6 -16.20 -9.89 -14.39
CA ARG A 6 -15.74 -10.43 -15.68
C ARG A 6 -15.66 -9.43 -16.85
N LYS A 7 -16.29 -8.25 -16.73
CA LYS A 7 -16.18 -7.14 -17.70
C LYS A 7 -16.36 -5.82 -16.93
N GLY A 8 -15.29 -5.05 -16.82
CA GLY A 8 -15.28 -3.72 -16.19
C GLY A 8 -14.55 -3.69 -14.84
N HIS A 9 -14.14 -2.49 -14.41
CA HIS A 9 -13.48 -2.25 -13.14
C HIS A 9 -14.54 -1.83 -12.10
N ASN A 10 -15.13 -2.81 -11.40
CA ASN A 10 -16.00 -2.53 -10.27
C ASN A 10 -15.16 -2.62 -8.99
N TYR A 11 -14.87 -1.47 -8.42
CA TYR A 11 -14.15 -1.39 -7.16
C TYR A 11 -15.11 -1.43 -5.98
N ILE A 12 -14.69 -2.07 -4.90
CA ILE A 12 -15.26 -1.88 -3.58
C ILE A 12 -14.20 -1.31 -2.66
N THR A 13 -14.63 -0.45 -1.77
CA THR A 13 -13.81 0.05 -0.67
C THR A 13 -14.28 -0.64 0.59
N VAL A 14 -13.32 -1.18 1.33
CA VAL A 14 -13.54 -1.81 2.62
C VAL A 14 -12.89 -0.91 3.66
N VAL A 15 -13.64 -0.56 4.69
CA VAL A 15 -13.15 0.15 5.87
C VAL A 15 -13.10 -0.84 7.02
N ALA A 16 -11.97 -0.90 7.68
CA ALA A 16 -11.77 -1.76 8.84
C ALA A 16 -11.26 -0.95 10.02
N ASP A 17 -11.66 -1.34 11.22
CA ASP A 17 -11.06 -0.88 12.45
C ASP A 17 -9.69 -1.52 12.63
N LEU A 18 -8.66 -0.70 12.91
CA LEU A 18 -7.29 -1.19 13.07
C LEU A 18 -7.01 -1.73 14.47
N VAL A 19 -7.89 -1.46 15.43
CA VAL A 19 -7.76 -1.93 16.81
C VAL A 19 -8.50 -3.26 16.96
N GLU A 20 -9.78 -3.28 16.55
CA GLU A 20 -10.64 -4.46 16.65
C GLU A 20 -10.38 -5.49 15.53
N HIS A 21 -9.72 -5.08 14.45
CA HIS A 21 -9.40 -5.92 13.29
C HIS A 21 -10.62 -6.49 12.58
N ASP A 22 -11.69 -5.72 12.48
CA ASP A 22 -12.92 -6.10 11.82
C ASP A 22 -13.32 -5.11 10.71
N VAL A 23 -14.17 -5.58 9.80
CA VAL A 23 -14.73 -4.76 8.74
C VAL A 23 -15.97 -4.04 9.25
N ILE A 24 -15.90 -2.70 9.22
CA ILE A 24 -17.00 -1.83 9.70
C ILE A 24 -17.82 -1.24 8.54
N ASN A 25 -17.28 -1.16 7.32
CA ASN A 25 -18.04 -0.70 6.16
C ASN A 25 -17.53 -1.30 4.85
N VAL A 26 -18.45 -1.58 3.94
CA VAL A 26 -18.18 -2.03 2.57
C VAL A 26 -19.01 -1.19 1.60
N THR A 27 -18.33 -0.42 0.74
CA THR A 27 -18.98 0.52 -0.17
C THR A 27 -18.46 0.34 -1.59
N ALA A 28 -19.34 0.40 -2.59
CA ALA A 28 -18.92 0.37 -4.00
C ALA A 28 -18.16 1.65 -4.38
N GLY A 29 -17.12 1.50 -5.22
CA GLY A 29 -16.30 2.62 -5.72
C GLY A 29 -14.95 2.75 -5.02
N LYS A 30 -14.19 3.80 -5.42
CA LYS A 30 -12.84 4.10 -4.92
C LYS A 30 -12.48 5.59 -4.98
N ASP A 31 -13.47 6.44 -4.93
CA ASP A 31 -13.31 7.89 -5.05
C ASP A 31 -13.70 8.64 -3.76
N SER A 32 -13.72 9.97 -3.81
CA SER A 32 -14.10 10.78 -2.67
C SER A 32 -15.55 10.55 -2.21
N SER A 33 -16.47 10.20 -3.13
CA SER A 33 -17.85 9.91 -2.79
C SER A 33 -17.99 8.63 -1.96
N THR A 34 -17.03 7.70 -2.11
CA THR A 34 -16.97 6.48 -1.29
C THR A 34 -16.69 6.79 0.17
N VAL A 35 -15.80 7.76 0.44
CA VAL A 35 -15.53 8.22 1.80
C VAL A 35 -16.76 8.93 2.38
N LYS A 36 -17.46 9.72 1.56
CA LYS A 36 -18.74 10.33 1.99
C LYS A 36 -19.75 9.29 2.43
N ARG A 37 -20.00 8.28 1.59
CA ARG A 37 -20.96 7.20 1.93
C ARG A 37 -20.58 6.45 3.19
N PHE A 38 -19.28 6.20 3.40
CA PHE A 38 -18.79 5.63 4.66
C PHE A 38 -19.14 6.53 5.84
N VAL A 39 -18.89 7.84 5.75
CA VAL A 39 -19.17 8.79 6.85
C VAL A 39 -20.67 8.91 7.10
N ASP A 40 -21.49 8.92 6.06
CA ASP A 40 -22.96 8.93 6.18
C ASP A 40 -23.46 7.67 6.91
N ASP A 41 -23.00 6.48 6.52
CA ASP A 41 -23.32 5.20 7.14
C ASP A 41 -22.80 5.12 8.59
N PHE A 42 -21.56 5.53 8.82
CA PHE A 42 -20.95 5.56 10.14
C PHE A 42 -21.75 6.45 11.11
N THR A 43 -22.22 7.60 10.64
CA THR A 43 -23.05 8.52 11.43
C THR A 43 -24.45 7.93 11.69
N ALA A 44 -25.04 7.25 10.72
CA ALA A 44 -26.32 6.55 10.88
C ALA A 44 -26.28 5.46 11.94
N HIS A 45 -25.07 4.88 12.19
CA HIS A 45 -24.81 3.88 13.23
C HIS A 45 -24.20 4.49 14.52
N ASN A 46 -24.50 5.75 14.81
CA ASN A 46 -24.03 6.50 15.99
C ASN A 46 -22.51 6.76 16.04
N GLY A 47 -21.79 6.58 14.94
CA GLY A 47 -20.39 6.96 14.83
C GLY A 47 -20.23 8.48 14.76
N VAL A 48 -19.17 9.01 15.34
CA VAL A 48 -18.88 10.44 15.33
C VAL A 48 -17.64 10.70 14.49
N PRO A 49 -17.78 11.23 13.25
CA PRO A 49 -16.67 11.45 12.32
C PRO A 49 -15.55 12.31 12.91
N GLY A 50 -15.91 13.27 13.78
CA GLY A 50 -14.94 14.12 14.47
C GLY A 50 -14.01 13.40 15.45
N TYR A 51 -14.31 12.16 15.84
CA TYR A 51 -13.46 11.34 16.70
C TYR A 51 -12.52 10.43 15.92
N VAL A 52 -12.67 10.33 14.61
CA VAL A 52 -11.70 9.60 13.77
C VAL A 52 -10.40 10.42 13.75
N ARG A 53 -9.35 9.88 14.33
CA ARG A 53 -8.06 10.56 14.50
C ARG A 53 -7.04 10.16 13.45
N LEU A 54 -7.08 8.91 13.01
CA LEU A 54 -6.11 8.35 12.08
C LEU A 54 -6.81 7.57 10.99
N VAL A 55 -6.35 7.73 9.75
CA VAL A 55 -6.79 6.93 8.61
C VAL A 55 -5.57 6.47 7.84
N THR A 56 -5.39 5.16 7.72
CA THR A 56 -4.38 4.58 6.84
C THR A 56 -5.01 4.15 5.53
N CYS A 57 -4.41 4.54 4.41
CA CYS A 57 -4.88 4.17 3.08
C CYS A 57 -3.74 4.23 2.06
N ASP A 58 -4.04 3.86 0.82
CA ASP A 58 -3.14 4.05 -0.30
C ASP A 58 -2.99 5.54 -0.70
N MET A 59 -2.20 5.80 -1.73
CA MET A 59 -1.94 7.15 -2.25
C MET A 59 -3.02 7.66 -3.22
N SER A 60 -4.24 7.08 -3.20
CA SER A 60 -5.35 7.51 -4.05
C SER A 60 -5.70 8.97 -3.83
N LEU A 61 -5.82 9.73 -4.92
CA LEU A 61 -6.26 11.13 -4.89
C LEU A 61 -7.73 11.25 -4.44
N GLY A 62 -8.57 10.26 -4.78
CA GLY A 62 -9.97 10.21 -4.37
C GLY A 62 -10.09 10.09 -2.85
N PHE A 63 -9.37 9.15 -2.25
CA PHE A 63 -9.35 9.00 -0.78
C PHE A 63 -8.75 10.22 -0.09
N ARG A 64 -7.66 10.78 -0.62
CA ARG A 64 -7.06 12.00 -0.07
C ARG A 64 -8.07 13.16 -0.02
N LYS A 65 -8.82 13.36 -1.12
CA LYS A 65 -9.86 14.39 -1.19
C LYS A 65 -10.98 14.11 -0.18
N GLY A 66 -11.51 12.89 -0.18
CA GLY A 66 -12.63 12.50 0.68
C GLY A 66 -12.28 12.56 2.17
N ILE A 67 -11.11 12.06 2.58
CA ILE A 67 -10.68 12.12 3.98
C ILE A 67 -10.56 13.59 4.44
N ARG A 68 -9.93 14.44 3.63
CA ARG A 68 -9.81 15.87 3.97
C ARG A 68 -11.16 16.58 4.10
N GLU A 69 -12.16 16.19 3.30
CA GLU A 69 -13.47 16.81 3.23
C GLU A 69 -14.43 16.30 4.32
N TYR A 70 -14.43 15.00 4.56
CA TYR A 70 -15.43 14.34 5.41
C TYR A 70 -14.91 13.87 6.77
N LEU A 71 -13.58 13.79 6.94
CA LEU A 71 -12.91 13.42 8.20
C LEU A 71 -11.82 14.46 8.53
N PRO A 72 -12.19 15.74 8.75
CA PRO A 72 -11.23 16.85 8.84
C PRO A 72 -10.24 16.75 10.01
N ASN A 73 -10.58 16.00 11.06
CA ASN A 73 -9.73 15.79 12.23
C ASN A 73 -8.80 14.58 12.09
N ALA A 74 -8.93 13.82 11.00
CA ALA A 74 -8.15 12.61 10.79
C ALA A 74 -6.80 12.92 10.12
N GLU A 75 -5.71 12.53 10.77
CA GLU A 75 -4.40 12.47 10.15
C GLU A 75 -4.33 11.27 9.21
N ARG A 76 -3.92 11.52 7.96
CA ARG A 76 -3.79 10.46 6.96
C ARG A 76 -2.38 9.89 6.96
N ILE A 77 -2.29 8.58 7.08
CA ILE A 77 -1.03 7.84 6.99
C ILE A 77 -1.02 7.09 5.65
N VAL A 78 0.08 7.24 4.91
CA VAL A 78 0.32 6.41 3.73
C VAL A 78 0.96 5.10 4.15
N ASP A 79 0.33 3.99 3.76
CA ASP A 79 0.85 2.66 4.04
C ASP A 79 2.23 2.44 3.41
N LYS A 80 3.18 2.03 4.24
CA LYS A 80 4.57 1.77 3.83
C LYS A 80 4.70 0.74 2.70
N PHE A 81 3.81 -0.27 2.68
CA PHE A 81 3.85 -1.30 1.65
C PHE A 81 3.56 -0.74 0.26
N HIS A 82 2.68 0.26 0.16
CA HIS A 82 2.43 0.94 -1.11
C HIS A 82 3.64 1.76 -1.57
N VAL A 83 4.34 2.43 -0.64
CA VAL A 83 5.58 3.17 -0.98
C VAL A 83 6.67 2.21 -1.46
N VAL A 84 6.87 1.10 -0.75
CA VAL A 84 7.85 0.06 -1.13
C VAL A 84 7.46 -0.62 -2.44
N LYS A 85 6.17 -0.86 -2.69
CA LYS A 85 5.67 -1.38 -3.97
C LYS A 85 6.07 -0.45 -5.13
N HIS A 86 5.86 0.86 -5.01
CA HIS A 86 6.28 1.82 -6.02
C HIS A 86 7.80 1.86 -6.21
N ALA A 87 8.57 1.67 -5.14
CA ALA A 87 10.02 1.55 -5.25
C ALA A 87 10.42 0.29 -6.04
N ASN A 88 9.78 -0.85 -5.78
CA ASN A 88 9.98 -2.08 -6.54
C ASN A 88 9.63 -1.91 -8.02
N GLU A 89 8.51 -1.25 -8.33
CA GLU A 89 8.10 -0.94 -9.70
C GLU A 89 9.13 -0.05 -10.41
N ALA A 90 9.67 0.95 -9.71
CA ALA A 90 10.72 1.83 -10.25
C ALA A 90 12.01 1.06 -10.55
N VAL A 91 12.45 0.18 -9.65
CA VAL A 91 13.60 -0.71 -9.88
C VAL A 91 13.37 -1.62 -11.09
N ASP A 92 12.19 -2.24 -11.21
CA ASP A 92 11.88 -3.12 -12.34
C ASP A 92 11.83 -2.37 -13.69
N LYS A 93 11.34 -1.12 -13.69
CA LYS A 93 11.40 -0.25 -14.88
C LYS A 93 12.86 0.02 -15.30
N VAL A 94 13.75 0.34 -14.35
CA VAL A 94 15.19 0.54 -14.64
C VAL A 94 15.79 -0.76 -15.18
N ARG A 95 15.53 -1.89 -14.51
CA ARG A 95 16.02 -3.21 -14.92
C ARG A 95 15.58 -3.59 -16.34
N LYS A 96 14.30 -3.40 -16.65
CA LYS A 96 13.76 -3.67 -17.99
C LYS A 96 14.39 -2.80 -19.06
N ALA A 97 14.60 -1.53 -18.77
CA ALA A 97 15.24 -0.59 -19.71
C ALA A 97 16.72 -0.99 -19.97
N GLU A 98 17.47 -1.25 -18.91
CA GLU A 98 18.89 -1.65 -19.01
C GLU A 98 19.04 -3.06 -19.61
N GLY A 99 18.13 -3.97 -19.30
CA GLY A 99 18.16 -5.37 -19.78
C GLY A 99 17.93 -5.51 -21.29
N ARG A 100 17.48 -4.46 -21.99
CA ARG A 100 17.37 -4.46 -23.45
C ARG A 100 18.75 -4.50 -24.12
N SER A 101 19.74 -3.85 -23.50
CA SER A 101 21.13 -3.79 -23.99
C SER A 101 22.09 -4.67 -23.19
N ASN A 102 21.68 -5.21 -22.04
CA ASN A 102 22.52 -5.98 -21.15
C ASN A 102 21.89 -7.35 -20.81
N GLY A 103 22.45 -8.41 -21.43
CA GLY A 103 21.98 -9.78 -21.24
C GLY A 103 22.11 -10.32 -19.81
N LEU A 104 23.00 -9.75 -18.98
CA LEU A 104 23.23 -10.15 -17.59
C LEU A 104 21.98 -9.96 -16.72
N LEU A 105 21.05 -9.08 -17.13
CA LEU A 105 19.83 -8.80 -16.38
C LEU A 105 18.65 -9.72 -16.75
N LYS A 106 18.84 -10.64 -17.69
CA LYS A 106 17.81 -11.62 -18.04
C LYS A 106 17.53 -12.54 -16.86
N ARG A 107 16.25 -12.77 -16.56
CA ARG A 107 15.77 -13.65 -15.46
C ARG A 107 16.21 -13.26 -14.06
N THR A 108 16.72 -12.03 -13.86
CA THR A 108 17.21 -11.54 -12.57
C THR A 108 16.18 -10.73 -11.77
N LYS A 109 14.91 -10.65 -12.21
CA LYS A 109 13.88 -9.80 -11.57
C LYS A 109 13.85 -9.93 -10.06
N TYR A 110 13.77 -11.14 -9.56
CA TYR A 110 13.58 -11.38 -8.11
C TYR A 110 14.86 -11.17 -7.27
N LEU A 111 16.04 -11.15 -7.88
CA LEU A 111 17.29 -10.78 -7.22
C LEU A 111 17.27 -9.31 -6.75
N TRP A 112 16.57 -8.45 -7.50
CA TRP A 112 16.50 -7.01 -7.27
C TRP A 112 15.30 -6.57 -6.45
N LEU A 113 14.21 -7.36 -6.44
CA LEU A 113 12.94 -6.98 -5.83
C LEU A 113 12.68 -7.66 -4.49
N ARG A 114 13.34 -8.77 -4.20
CA ARG A 114 13.26 -9.42 -2.89
C ARG A 114 14.28 -8.82 -1.91
N ASN A 115 13.97 -8.92 -0.63
CA ASN A 115 14.94 -8.64 0.42
C ASN A 115 15.99 -9.76 0.45
N GLU A 116 17.19 -9.44 0.90
CA GLU A 116 18.28 -10.42 0.93
C GLU A 116 17.96 -11.64 1.80
N SER A 117 17.22 -11.44 2.89
CA SER A 117 16.72 -12.53 3.74
C SER A 117 15.78 -13.51 3.03
N GLY A 118 15.20 -13.13 1.91
CA GLY A 118 14.33 -13.98 1.08
C GLY A 118 15.03 -14.58 -0.14
N LEU A 119 16.35 -14.42 -0.27
CA LEU A 119 17.16 -14.99 -1.33
C LEU A 119 17.90 -16.22 -0.84
N SER A 120 18.09 -17.24 -1.71
CA SER A 120 19.00 -18.35 -1.43
C SER A 120 20.47 -17.86 -1.50
N GLU A 121 21.37 -18.62 -0.93
CA GLU A 121 22.80 -18.32 -0.92
C GLU A 121 23.36 -18.06 -2.33
N LEU A 122 23.05 -18.95 -3.29
CA LEU A 122 23.43 -18.80 -4.69
C LEU A 122 22.84 -17.52 -5.32
N GLN A 123 21.60 -17.15 -4.95
CA GLN A 123 20.97 -15.91 -5.42
C GLN A 123 21.66 -14.68 -4.84
N LEU A 124 22.07 -14.72 -3.58
CA LEU A 124 22.84 -13.67 -2.92
C LEU A 124 24.21 -13.47 -3.57
N GLU A 125 24.95 -14.54 -3.80
CA GLU A 125 26.23 -14.49 -4.51
C GLU A 125 26.08 -13.89 -5.91
N THR A 126 25.06 -14.34 -6.64
CA THR A 126 24.74 -13.80 -7.98
C THR A 126 24.41 -12.30 -7.92
N LYS A 127 23.59 -11.88 -6.95
CA LYS A 127 23.26 -10.45 -6.73
C LYS A 127 24.53 -9.65 -6.44
N HIS A 128 25.39 -10.11 -5.52
CA HIS A 128 26.63 -9.44 -5.17
C HIS A 128 27.61 -9.34 -6.35
N ALA A 129 27.72 -10.38 -7.18
CA ALA A 129 28.51 -10.36 -8.39
C ALA A 129 27.99 -9.32 -9.40
N LEU A 130 26.67 -9.24 -9.59
CA LEU A 130 26.04 -8.26 -10.44
C LEU A 130 26.17 -6.81 -9.90
N MET A 131 26.13 -6.62 -8.58
CA MET A 131 26.31 -5.30 -7.96
C MET A 131 27.71 -4.70 -8.27
N LYS A 132 28.73 -5.55 -8.42
CA LYS A 132 30.10 -5.13 -8.82
C LYS A 132 30.18 -4.60 -10.25
N GLN A 133 29.18 -4.89 -11.10
CA GLN A 133 29.18 -4.51 -12.55
C GLN A 133 28.75 -3.06 -12.83
N ARG A 134 28.61 -2.21 -11.79
CA ARG A 134 28.16 -0.80 -11.93
C ARG A 134 26.84 -0.62 -12.71
N LEU A 135 25.93 -1.59 -12.60
CA LEU A 135 24.64 -1.56 -13.28
C LEU A 135 23.76 -0.41 -12.75
N LYS A 136 23.00 0.20 -13.64
CA LYS A 136 21.94 1.16 -13.30
C LYS A 136 20.90 0.51 -12.38
N THR A 137 20.56 -0.75 -12.66
CA THR A 137 19.66 -1.60 -11.84
C THR A 137 20.19 -1.79 -10.41
N GLY A 138 21.48 -2.06 -10.24
CA GLY A 138 22.11 -2.18 -8.91
C GLY A 138 21.97 -0.89 -8.11
N ARG A 139 22.23 0.26 -8.71
CA ARG A 139 22.06 1.56 -8.05
C ARG A 139 20.59 1.85 -7.69
N ALA A 140 19.63 1.51 -8.58
CA ALA A 140 18.21 1.63 -8.27
C ALA A 140 17.81 0.70 -7.10
N CYS A 141 18.34 -0.51 -7.05
CA CYS A 141 18.14 -1.46 -5.96
C CYS A 141 18.65 -0.89 -4.62
N GLN A 142 19.84 -0.31 -4.60
CA GLN A 142 20.38 0.34 -3.38
C GLN A 142 19.46 1.47 -2.87
N MET A 143 18.90 2.29 -3.76
CA MET A 143 17.94 3.33 -3.38
C MET A 143 16.68 2.73 -2.75
N ARG A 144 16.15 1.63 -3.31
CA ARG A 144 15.02 0.89 -2.75
C ARG A 144 15.35 0.31 -1.37
N GLU A 145 16.51 -0.31 -1.23
CA GLU A 145 16.98 -0.89 0.04
C GLU A 145 17.17 0.19 1.10
N THR A 146 17.75 1.34 0.73
CA THR A 146 17.83 2.50 1.63
C THR A 146 16.45 2.99 2.08
N LEU A 147 15.45 2.99 1.18
CA LEU A 147 14.07 3.35 1.56
C LEU A 147 13.50 2.36 2.58
N GLN A 148 13.71 1.06 2.39
CA GLN A 148 13.27 0.04 3.36
C GLN A 148 13.98 0.21 4.70
N ASP A 149 15.30 0.40 4.68
CA ASP A 149 16.10 0.61 5.88
C ASP A 149 15.64 1.85 6.67
N ILE A 150 15.23 2.93 6.00
CA ILE A 150 14.62 4.09 6.65
C ILE A 150 13.37 3.68 7.43
N TYR A 151 12.48 2.88 6.82
CA TYR A 151 11.26 2.42 7.48
C TYR A 151 11.50 1.45 8.64
N GLU A 152 12.57 0.66 8.57
CA GLU A 152 12.88 -0.38 9.55
C GLU A 152 13.68 0.14 10.75
N THR A 153 14.54 1.13 10.50
CA THR A 153 15.52 1.54 11.50
C THR A 153 15.35 2.94 12.06
N SER A 154 14.58 3.83 11.38
CA SER A 154 14.34 5.18 11.92
C SER A 154 13.41 5.12 13.13
N ARG A 155 13.83 5.70 14.23
CA ARG A 155 13.12 5.67 15.53
C ARG A 155 12.29 6.93 15.76
N THR A 156 12.57 8.01 15.05
CA THR A 156 11.88 9.28 15.20
C THR A 156 11.49 9.87 13.85
N PRO A 157 10.40 10.66 13.78
CA PRO A 157 10.03 11.36 12.55
C PRO A 157 11.13 12.30 12.03
N ALA A 158 11.90 12.92 12.93
CA ALA A 158 13.01 13.82 12.56
C ALA A 158 14.16 13.06 11.88
N GLU A 159 14.50 11.89 12.40
CA GLU A 159 15.49 11.01 11.77
C GLU A 159 15.00 10.55 10.39
N ALA A 160 13.76 10.06 10.30
CA ALA A 160 13.15 9.63 9.05
C ALA A 160 13.12 10.77 8.03
N TRP A 161 12.74 11.97 8.45
CA TRP A 161 12.75 13.18 7.63
C TRP A 161 14.12 13.44 7.00
N SER A 162 15.17 13.45 7.83
CA SER A 162 16.54 13.70 7.36
C SER A 162 17.02 12.65 6.36
N ARG A 163 16.74 11.37 6.63
CA ARG A 163 17.15 10.23 5.80
C ARG A 163 16.37 10.21 4.47
N LEU A 164 15.05 10.41 4.51
CA LEU A 164 14.21 10.50 3.31
C LEU A 164 14.61 11.69 2.45
N HIS A 165 14.94 12.82 3.05
CA HIS A 165 15.40 14.00 2.30
C HIS A 165 16.69 13.70 1.52
N ARG A 166 17.67 13.08 2.16
CA ARG A 166 18.92 12.64 1.52
C ARG A 166 18.67 11.62 0.41
N LEU A 167 17.79 10.65 0.66
CA LEU A 167 17.43 9.64 -0.33
C LEU A 167 16.74 10.28 -1.54
N CYS A 168 15.77 11.16 -1.34
CA CYS A 168 15.12 11.89 -2.44
C CYS A 168 16.10 12.74 -3.23
N SER A 169 17.06 13.39 -2.57
CA SER A 169 18.14 14.13 -3.25
C SER A 169 18.98 13.18 -4.11
N TRP A 170 19.41 12.04 -3.57
CA TRP A 170 20.16 11.05 -4.32
C TRP A 170 19.39 10.52 -5.54
N MET A 171 18.11 10.19 -5.38
CA MET A 171 17.25 9.78 -6.51
C MET A 171 17.17 10.86 -7.59
N MET A 172 16.97 12.12 -7.21
CA MET A 172 16.87 13.24 -8.17
C MET A 172 18.15 13.47 -8.98
N HIS A 173 19.32 13.19 -8.41
CA HIS A 173 20.62 13.33 -9.10
C HIS A 173 21.09 12.03 -9.79
N SER A 174 20.30 10.95 -9.76
CA SER A 174 20.72 9.62 -10.22
C SER A 174 20.74 9.44 -11.73
N ARG A 175 20.13 10.31 -12.53
CA ARG A 175 19.86 10.15 -13.98
C ARG A 175 18.99 8.91 -14.29
N LEU A 176 18.22 8.41 -13.32
CA LEU A 176 17.30 7.28 -13.47
C LEU A 176 15.86 7.82 -13.35
N GLU A 177 15.18 8.05 -14.49
CA GLU A 177 13.85 8.67 -14.47
C GLU A 177 12.84 7.93 -13.57
N PRO A 178 12.76 6.58 -13.56
CA PRO A 178 11.84 5.91 -12.64
C PRO A 178 12.12 6.21 -11.16
N MET A 179 13.39 6.42 -10.76
CA MET A 179 13.75 6.77 -9.39
C MET A 179 13.46 8.23 -9.08
N LYS A 180 13.59 9.14 -10.06
CA LYS A 180 13.17 10.54 -9.92
C LYS A 180 11.65 10.65 -9.75
N ASP A 181 10.89 9.85 -10.50
CA ASP A 181 9.42 9.78 -10.34
C ASP A 181 9.02 9.30 -8.95
N LEU A 182 9.72 8.30 -8.42
CA LEU A 182 9.56 7.83 -7.05
C LEU A 182 9.85 8.96 -6.04
N ALA A 183 10.95 9.71 -6.21
CA ALA A 183 11.27 10.85 -5.34
C ALA A 183 10.20 11.95 -5.39
N ARG A 184 9.67 12.25 -6.58
CA ARG A 184 8.56 13.22 -6.75
C ARG A 184 7.30 12.74 -6.04
N MET A 185 6.99 11.46 -6.13
CA MET A 185 5.86 10.84 -5.44
C MET A 185 6.04 10.92 -3.92
N ILE A 186 7.21 10.55 -3.37
CA ILE A 186 7.52 10.66 -1.94
C ILE A 186 7.37 12.12 -1.48
N ARG A 187 7.89 13.10 -2.21
CA ARG A 187 7.78 14.52 -1.88
C ARG A 187 6.34 15.03 -1.91
N ARG A 188 5.49 14.51 -2.81
CA ARG A 188 4.06 14.86 -2.88
C ARG A 188 3.27 14.37 -1.67
N HIS A 189 3.67 13.24 -1.09
CA HIS A 189 3.03 12.60 0.06
C HIS A 189 3.88 12.68 1.32
N TRP A 190 4.69 13.75 1.44
CA TRP A 190 5.73 13.86 2.46
C TRP A 190 5.20 13.73 3.88
N ASN A 191 4.18 14.51 4.22
CA ASN A 191 3.61 14.54 5.56
C ASN A 191 2.93 13.21 5.91
N GLU A 192 2.19 12.65 4.96
CA GLU A 192 1.49 11.39 5.15
C GLU A 192 2.44 10.18 5.27
N ILE A 193 3.61 10.26 4.63
CA ILE A 193 4.67 9.27 4.78
C ILE A 193 5.37 9.43 6.13
N LEU A 194 5.62 10.66 6.57
CA LEU A 194 6.24 10.93 7.87
C LEU A 194 5.31 10.60 9.03
N ALA A 195 4.01 10.73 8.88
CA ALA A 195 3.01 10.34 9.88
C ALA A 195 3.15 8.86 10.31
N TYR A 196 3.62 7.98 9.42
CA TYR A 196 3.91 6.59 9.76
C TYR A 196 4.93 6.45 10.91
N PHE A 197 5.92 7.34 11.00
CA PHE A 197 6.96 7.27 12.04
C PHE A 197 6.50 7.80 13.41
N THR A 198 5.37 8.50 13.42
CA THR A 198 4.68 8.88 14.67
C THR A 198 3.65 7.80 15.05
N HIS A 199 2.95 7.27 14.06
CA HIS A 199 1.87 6.31 14.20
C HIS A 199 2.13 5.11 13.29
N PRO A 200 2.87 4.07 13.73
CA PRO A 200 3.35 2.98 12.86
C PRO A 200 2.24 1.97 12.51
N TYR A 201 1.07 2.47 12.16
CA TYR A 201 -0.02 1.63 11.66
C TYR A 201 0.22 1.24 10.21
N THR A 202 -0.01 -0.01 9.91
CA THR A 202 0.09 -0.57 8.55
C THR A 202 -1.25 -1.13 8.14
N ASN A 203 -1.44 -1.29 6.83
CA ASN A 203 -2.60 -1.99 6.29
C ASN A 203 -2.49 -3.53 6.40
N ALA A 204 -1.63 -4.07 7.27
CA ALA A 204 -1.47 -5.51 7.44
C ALA A 204 -2.80 -6.21 7.79
N VAL A 205 -3.65 -5.57 8.61
CA VAL A 205 -5.01 -6.04 8.89
C VAL A 205 -5.82 -6.13 7.60
N LEU A 206 -5.78 -5.07 6.78
CA LEU A 206 -6.48 -5.05 5.50
C LEU A 206 -5.91 -6.05 4.49
N GLU A 207 -4.62 -6.38 4.54
CA GLU A 207 -4.05 -7.46 3.70
C GLU A 207 -4.63 -8.82 4.09
N GLY A 208 -4.75 -9.10 5.40
CA GLY A 208 -5.44 -10.29 5.92
C GLY A 208 -6.90 -10.34 5.47
N VAL A 209 -7.65 -9.26 5.68
CA VAL A 209 -9.04 -9.11 5.24
C VAL A 209 -9.15 -9.29 3.72
N ASN A 210 -8.27 -8.66 2.94
CA ASN A 210 -8.23 -8.81 1.49
C ASN A 210 -8.03 -10.27 1.07
N SER A 211 -7.14 -10.99 1.74
CA SER A 211 -6.90 -12.41 1.47
C SER A 211 -8.17 -13.24 1.71
N VAL A 212 -8.91 -12.99 2.79
CA VAL A 212 -10.19 -13.65 3.09
C VAL A 212 -11.23 -13.30 2.02
N ILE A 213 -11.38 -12.03 1.67
CA ILE A 213 -12.31 -11.56 0.63
C ILE A 213 -12.03 -12.23 -0.72
N GLN A 214 -10.75 -12.32 -1.12
CA GLN A 214 -10.36 -13.00 -2.35
C GLN A 214 -10.65 -14.50 -2.31
N ASN A 215 -10.55 -15.14 -1.15
CA ASN A 215 -10.95 -16.53 -0.97
C ASN A 215 -12.46 -16.70 -1.12
N VAL A 216 -13.27 -15.86 -0.49
CA VAL A 216 -14.73 -15.83 -0.61
C VAL A 216 -15.13 -15.68 -2.08
N LYS A 217 -14.55 -14.72 -2.78
CA LYS A 217 -14.79 -14.48 -4.20
C LYS A 217 -14.44 -15.69 -5.07
N ARG A 218 -13.28 -16.31 -4.84
CA ARG A 218 -12.84 -17.52 -5.60
C ARG A 218 -13.79 -18.69 -5.37
N ARG A 219 -14.20 -18.95 -4.14
CA ARG A 219 -15.14 -20.04 -3.78
C ARG A 219 -16.51 -19.85 -4.41
N ALA A 220 -17.00 -18.62 -4.47
CA ALA A 220 -18.25 -18.25 -5.13
C ALA A 220 -18.14 -18.17 -6.68
N ARG A 221 -16.93 -18.36 -7.25
CA ARG A 221 -16.66 -18.14 -8.68
C ARG A 221 -17.00 -16.72 -9.17
N GLY A 222 -16.92 -15.73 -8.25
CA GLY A 222 -17.29 -14.34 -8.46
C GLY A 222 -18.72 -14.03 -8.04
N PHE A 223 -19.01 -12.73 -7.89
CA PHE A 223 -20.32 -12.23 -7.52
C PHE A 223 -20.89 -11.38 -8.67
N ARG A 224 -22.17 -11.55 -8.95
CA ARG A 224 -22.92 -10.70 -9.91
C ARG A 224 -23.58 -9.53 -9.20
N ASN A 225 -24.00 -9.73 -7.95
CA ASN A 225 -24.64 -8.74 -7.11
C ASN A 225 -23.63 -8.24 -6.08
N MET A 226 -23.39 -6.92 -6.07
CA MET A 226 -22.42 -6.29 -5.17
C MET A 226 -22.93 -6.23 -3.73
N ASP A 227 -24.24 -6.11 -3.50
CA ASP A 227 -24.82 -6.09 -2.15
C ASP A 227 -24.67 -7.46 -1.49
N TYR A 228 -24.92 -8.54 -2.26
CA TYR A 228 -24.66 -9.90 -1.78
C TYR A 228 -23.18 -10.13 -1.47
N PHE A 229 -22.28 -9.57 -2.29
CA PHE A 229 -20.86 -9.67 -2.02
C PHE A 229 -20.46 -8.89 -0.75
N ALA A 230 -20.99 -7.69 -0.54
CA ALA A 230 -20.80 -6.91 0.68
C ALA A 230 -21.31 -7.68 1.91
N THR A 231 -22.50 -8.28 1.82
CA THR A 231 -23.05 -9.15 2.90
C THR A 231 -22.11 -10.29 3.25
N MET A 232 -21.55 -10.97 2.25
CA MET A 232 -20.59 -12.05 2.48
C MET A 232 -19.28 -11.56 3.13
N ILE A 233 -18.85 -10.34 2.82
CA ILE A 233 -17.70 -9.73 3.49
C ILE A 233 -18.00 -9.44 4.95
N TYR A 234 -19.16 -8.85 5.27
CA TYR A 234 -19.56 -8.62 6.65
C TYR A 234 -19.69 -9.93 7.45
N LEU A 235 -20.29 -10.97 6.87
CA LEU A 235 -20.42 -12.27 7.52
C LEU A 235 -19.07 -12.94 7.83
N THR A 236 -18.06 -12.70 6.98
CA THR A 236 -16.74 -13.35 7.12
C THR A 236 -15.70 -12.52 7.86
N CYS A 237 -15.81 -11.19 7.82
CA CYS A 237 -14.80 -10.26 8.31
C CYS A 237 -15.34 -9.19 9.27
N GLY A 238 -16.67 -9.11 9.50
CA GLY A 238 -17.30 -8.06 10.30
C GLY A 238 -17.52 -8.44 11.76
N LYS A 239 -17.09 -9.63 12.21
CA LYS A 239 -17.30 -10.14 13.60
C LYS A 239 -18.72 -9.94 14.12
N LEU A 240 -19.72 -10.20 13.30
CA LEU A 240 -21.11 -10.00 13.63
C LEU A 240 -21.54 -10.89 14.81
N ASP A 241 -22.18 -10.32 15.81
CA ASP A 241 -22.84 -11.11 16.86
C ASP A 241 -24.18 -11.63 16.34
N LEU A 242 -24.19 -12.88 15.92
CA LEU A 242 -25.38 -13.55 15.38
C LEU A 242 -26.28 -14.17 16.47
N LYS A 243 -25.90 -14.10 17.75
CA LYS A 243 -26.70 -14.66 18.83
C LYS A 243 -28.05 -13.97 19.01
N ALA A 244 -28.12 -12.67 18.67
CA ALA A 244 -29.35 -11.88 18.72
C ALA A 244 -30.41 -12.27 17.67
N VAL A 245 -30.05 -13.09 16.67
CA VAL A 245 -30.95 -13.47 15.55
C VAL A 245 -31.67 -14.77 15.82
N THR A 246 -31.29 -15.49 16.86
CA THR A 246 -31.85 -16.81 17.22
C THR A 246 -32.77 -16.79 18.46
N ALA A 247 -33.15 -15.59 18.93
CA ALA A 247 -34.10 -15.42 20.05
C ALA A 247 -35.52 -15.12 19.59
#